data_22fac805364206b1c53e9338daa1b536
#
_entry.id   22fac805364206b1c53e9338daa1b536
#
_cell.length_a   1.000
_cell.length_b   1.000
_cell.length_c   1.000
_cell.angle_alpha   90.00
_cell.angle_beta   90.00
_cell.angle_gamma   90.00
#
_symmetry.space_group_name_H-M   'P 1'
#
loop_
_entity.id
_entity.type
_entity.pdbx_description
1 polymer ?
#
loop_
_entity_poly.entity_id
_entity_poly.type
_entity_poly.pdbx_seq_one_letter_code
_entity_poly.pdbx_strand_id
1 'polypeptide(L)'
;MLTILCISSYEKGFDFMREAKAQGCRVILLTSKSLENADWPRESLDEIFYIPDKNKDWNMQDVIYGVSYLARTEQIDRIVALDDFDVERAASLREHLRLAGMGDTTARHFRDKLAMRMVAKENGIPVPEFCHILNHKKINEFADTVPYPYMIKPRLLAGSYGLKKVNNKQEMWDRINHLADEQSFFLMERFVPGYIYHVDTIISEREIVFGLASKYGTPPFEVAHQGRVFTSQTLDSKSDEAKEILDLNKKVLKALGLLRGVSHSEFIRAEDGKIYFLETSARVGGANLSSLVEAATGINLWREWA
;
A
#
# COMPACT_ATOMS: atom_id res chain seq x y z
N MET A 1 11.29 23.79 15.91
CA MET A 1 9.94 23.23 15.66
C MET A 1 10.03 22.46 14.37
N LEU A 2 9.62 21.20 14.34
CA LEU A 2 9.66 20.36 13.14
C LEU A 2 8.45 20.69 12.24
N THR A 3 8.67 20.87 10.93
CA THR A 3 7.60 21.10 9.96
C THR A 3 7.33 19.83 9.15
N ILE A 4 6.10 19.35 9.20
CA ILE A 4 5.65 18.15 8.48
C ILE A 4 4.69 18.57 7.37
N LEU A 5 5.01 18.24 6.13
CA LEU A 5 4.09 18.31 4.99
C LEU A 5 3.36 16.96 4.86
N CYS A 6 2.09 16.95 5.24
CA CYS A 6 1.20 15.82 5.05
C CYS A 6 0.60 15.86 3.63
N ILE A 7 0.68 14.76 2.89
CA ILE A 7 0.08 14.61 1.56
C ILE A 7 -1.07 13.63 1.65
N SER A 8 -2.27 14.07 1.28
CA SER A 8 -3.45 13.21 1.27
C SER A 8 -4.41 13.59 0.14
N SER A 9 -4.45 12.76 -0.91
CA SER A 9 -5.41 12.92 -2.01
C SER A 9 -6.81 12.39 -1.67
N TYR A 10 -6.98 11.77 -0.50
CA TYR A 10 -8.23 11.28 0.09
C TYR A 10 -8.37 11.76 1.54
N GLU A 11 -9.56 11.70 2.11
CA GLU A 11 -9.83 12.07 3.51
C GLU A 11 -9.28 11.01 4.47
N LYS A 12 -8.01 11.16 4.83
CA LYS A 12 -7.29 10.23 5.72
C LYS A 12 -6.27 10.93 6.61
N GLY A 13 -5.81 10.22 7.64
CA GLY A 13 -4.71 10.65 8.49
C GLY A 13 -5.06 11.73 9.51
N PHE A 14 -6.33 11.89 9.86
CA PHE A 14 -6.78 12.92 10.82
C PHE A 14 -6.08 12.79 12.17
N ASP A 15 -5.99 11.58 12.71
CA ASP A 15 -5.33 11.34 13.98
C ASP A 15 -3.80 11.53 13.91
N PHE A 16 -3.18 11.24 12.75
CA PHE A 16 -1.77 11.57 12.52
C PHE A 16 -1.55 13.09 12.61
N MET A 17 -2.38 13.89 11.93
CA MET A 17 -2.25 15.36 11.93
C MET A 17 -2.50 15.94 13.32
N ARG A 18 -3.51 15.43 14.04
CA ARG A 18 -3.80 15.83 15.44
C ARG A 18 -2.63 15.52 16.35
N GLU A 19 -2.09 14.32 16.28
CA GLU A 19 -0.97 13.90 17.11
C GLU A 19 0.31 14.68 16.78
N ALA A 20 0.66 14.83 15.50
CA ALA A 20 1.80 15.64 15.10
C ALA A 20 1.71 17.08 15.64
N LYS A 21 0.49 17.67 15.62
CA LYS A 21 0.26 18.98 16.22
C LYS A 21 0.41 18.98 17.73
N ALA A 22 -0.12 17.96 18.42
CA ALA A 22 0.01 17.81 19.86
C ALA A 22 1.48 17.63 20.31
N GLN A 23 2.31 17.00 19.48
CA GLN A 23 3.75 16.86 19.66
C GLN A 23 4.54 18.17 19.40
N GLY A 24 3.85 19.26 19.07
CA GLY A 24 4.46 20.58 18.82
C GLY A 24 5.03 20.75 17.42
N CYS A 25 4.67 19.91 16.46
CA CYS A 25 5.06 20.10 15.06
C CYS A 25 4.23 21.21 14.39
N ARG A 26 4.81 21.86 13.40
CA ARG A 26 4.07 22.63 12.40
C ARG A 26 3.53 21.64 11.37
N VAL A 27 2.22 21.63 11.17
CA VAL A 27 1.54 20.65 10.30
C VAL A 27 0.93 21.38 9.10
N ILE A 28 1.40 21.05 7.90
CA ILE A 28 0.90 21.58 6.64
C ILE A 28 0.24 20.43 5.88
N LEU A 29 -0.97 20.64 5.38
CA LEU A 29 -1.68 19.67 4.54
C LEU A 29 -1.65 20.09 3.08
N LEU A 30 -1.23 19.17 2.21
CA LEU A 30 -1.41 19.25 0.76
C LEU A 30 -2.48 18.23 0.35
N THR A 31 -3.57 18.70 -0.24
CA THR A 31 -4.72 17.84 -0.60
C THR A 31 -5.34 18.23 -1.93
N SER A 32 -6.29 17.42 -2.42
CA SER A 32 -7.06 17.68 -3.63
C SER A 32 -7.98 18.89 -3.48
N LYS A 33 -8.08 19.73 -4.52
CA LYS A 33 -9.04 20.84 -4.55
C LYS A 33 -10.48 20.36 -4.38
N SER A 34 -10.80 19.19 -4.90
CA SER A 34 -12.13 18.55 -4.70
C SER A 34 -12.45 18.21 -3.24
N LEU A 35 -11.46 18.26 -2.32
CA LEU A 35 -11.62 18.04 -0.88
C LEU A 35 -11.53 19.32 -0.04
N GLU A 36 -11.68 20.50 -0.67
CA GLU A 36 -11.63 21.79 0.02
C GLU A 36 -12.65 21.91 1.17
N ASN A 37 -13.82 21.31 0.99
CA ASN A 37 -14.90 21.33 1.97
C ASN A 37 -15.00 20.06 2.83
N ALA A 38 -13.98 19.19 2.79
CA ALA A 38 -13.93 18.01 3.63
C ALA A 38 -13.67 18.36 5.11
N ASP A 39 -14.02 17.43 6.00
CA ASP A 39 -13.91 17.59 7.47
C ASP A 39 -12.46 17.41 7.96
N TRP A 40 -11.53 18.15 7.37
CA TRP A 40 -10.15 18.16 7.83
C TRP A 40 -10.05 18.67 9.27
N PRO A 41 -9.11 18.14 10.10
CA PRO A 41 -8.87 18.61 11.47
C PRO A 41 -8.18 19.98 11.46
N ARG A 42 -8.94 21.02 11.04
CA ARG A 42 -8.41 22.37 10.78
C ARG A 42 -7.76 22.99 12.02
N GLU A 43 -8.21 22.60 13.20
CA GLU A 43 -7.64 23.00 14.49
C GLU A 43 -6.20 22.49 14.70
N SER A 44 -5.83 21.45 13.97
CA SER A 44 -4.50 20.82 14.04
C SER A 44 -3.62 21.11 12.83
N LEU A 45 -4.08 21.97 11.91
CA LEU A 45 -3.37 22.34 10.70
C LEU A 45 -2.95 23.82 10.77
N ASP A 46 -1.68 24.08 10.51
CA ASP A 46 -1.18 25.45 10.40
C ASP A 46 -1.52 26.05 9.04
N GLU A 47 -1.48 25.23 7.99
CA GLU A 47 -1.83 25.64 6.63
C GLU A 47 -2.40 24.45 5.82
N ILE A 48 -3.24 24.78 4.84
CA ILE A 48 -3.79 23.81 3.88
C ILE A 48 -3.58 24.35 2.47
N PHE A 49 -2.96 23.54 1.62
CA PHE A 49 -2.78 23.83 0.20
C PHE A 49 -3.57 22.85 -0.64
N TYR A 50 -4.14 23.34 -1.73
CA TYR A 50 -5.01 22.55 -2.60
C TYR A 50 -4.38 22.42 -3.98
N ILE A 51 -4.22 21.18 -4.45
CA ILE A 51 -3.79 20.86 -5.81
C ILE A 51 -5.04 20.66 -6.69
N PRO A 52 -5.13 21.31 -7.85
CA PRO A 52 -6.15 20.98 -8.84
C PRO A 52 -6.10 19.50 -9.18
N ASP A 53 -7.25 18.83 -9.14
CA ASP A 53 -7.33 17.39 -9.37
C ASP A 53 -8.46 17.04 -10.36
N LYS A 54 -8.27 15.90 -11.04
CA LYS A 54 -9.31 15.23 -11.80
C LYS A 54 -9.49 13.83 -11.23
N ASN A 55 -10.60 13.60 -10.52
CA ASN A 55 -10.85 12.31 -9.85
C ASN A 55 -9.72 11.88 -8.90
N LYS A 56 -9.19 12.81 -8.09
CA LYS A 56 -8.07 12.61 -7.17
C LYS A 56 -6.71 12.35 -7.86
N ASP A 57 -6.65 12.42 -9.16
CA ASP A 57 -5.39 12.38 -9.89
C ASP A 57 -4.79 13.77 -10.00
N TRP A 58 -3.49 13.90 -9.68
CA TRP A 58 -2.75 15.14 -9.64
C TRP A 58 -1.69 15.16 -10.74
N ASN A 59 -1.53 16.30 -11.40
CA ASN A 59 -0.38 16.50 -12.24
C ASN A 59 0.89 16.63 -11.37
N MET A 60 1.81 15.70 -11.49
CA MET A 60 3.01 15.66 -10.63
C MET A 60 3.92 16.88 -10.81
N GLN A 61 3.97 17.48 -12.01
CA GLN A 61 4.74 18.68 -12.26
C GLN A 61 4.17 19.88 -11.49
N ASP A 62 2.83 20.00 -11.42
CA ASP A 62 2.17 21.06 -10.65
C ASP A 62 2.41 20.87 -9.15
N VAL A 63 2.39 19.62 -8.67
CA VAL A 63 2.75 19.29 -7.28
C VAL A 63 4.18 19.74 -6.95
N ILE A 64 5.16 19.41 -7.81
CA ILE A 64 6.56 19.79 -7.62
C ILE A 64 6.68 21.32 -7.60
N TYR A 65 6.06 22.03 -8.55
CA TYR A 65 6.11 23.48 -8.58
C TYR A 65 5.46 24.12 -7.35
N GLY A 66 4.29 23.65 -6.95
CA GLY A 66 3.58 24.19 -5.78
C GLY A 66 4.37 24.00 -4.49
N VAL A 67 4.88 22.78 -4.25
CA VAL A 67 5.66 22.49 -3.04
C VAL A 67 7.03 23.20 -3.08
N SER A 68 7.68 23.31 -4.24
CA SER A 68 8.91 24.08 -4.36
C SER A 68 8.71 25.58 -4.14
N TYR A 69 7.55 26.12 -4.54
CA TYR A 69 7.19 27.50 -4.24
C TYR A 69 7.00 27.70 -2.73
N LEU A 70 6.26 26.80 -2.07
CA LEU A 70 6.09 26.80 -0.61
C LEU A 70 7.46 26.75 0.11
N ALA A 71 8.35 25.87 -0.34
CA ALA A 71 9.68 25.69 0.25
C ALA A 71 10.62 26.90 0.11
N ARG A 72 10.22 27.99 -0.59
CA ARG A 72 10.99 29.25 -0.64
C ARG A 72 10.90 30.01 0.68
N THR A 73 9.83 29.86 1.41
CA THR A 73 9.55 30.57 2.67
C THR A 73 9.34 29.63 3.85
N GLU A 74 8.92 28.38 3.59
CA GLU A 74 8.69 27.36 4.61
C GLU A 74 9.84 26.34 4.60
N GLN A 75 10.43 26.10 5.76
CA GLN A 75 11.33 24.98 5.93
C GLN A 75 10.50 23.71 6.10
N ILE A 76 10.57 22.77 5.15
CA ILE A 76 9.91 21.46 5.25
C ILE A 76 10.95 20.45 5.74
N ASP A 77 10.71 19.84 6.89
CA ASP A 77 11.63 18.86 7.47
C ASP A 77 11.26 17.42 7.11
N ARG A 78 9.95 17.14 6.99
CA ARG A 78 9.43 15.81 6.64
C ARG A 78 8.26 15.92 5.66
N ILE A 79 8.14 14.92 4.79
CA ILE A 79 6.98 14.73 3.91
C ILE A 79 6.40 13.35 4.19
N VAL A 80 5.09 13.28 4.50
CA VAL A 80 4.39 12.06 4.88
C VAL A 80 3.20 11.84 3.94
N ALA A 81 3.13 10.65 3.33
CA ALA A 81 2.00 10.23 2.51
C ALA A 81 0.96 9.54 3.41
N LEU A 82 -0.23 10.10 3.54
CA LEU A 82 -1.30 9.55 4.38
C LEU A 82 -2.20 8.56 3.63
N ASP A 83 -2.13 8.53 2.29
CA ASP A 83 -2.84 7.57 1.46
C ASP A 83 -1.86 6.77 0.57
N ASP A 84 -2.34 5.63 0.10
CA ASP A 84 -1.59 4.73 -0.77
C ASP A 84 -1.14 5.40 -2.07
N PHE A 85 -2.03 6.16 -2.71
CA PHE A 85 -1.75 6.87 -3.96
C PHE A 85 -0.73 8.01 -3.82
N ASP A 86 -0.47 8.46 -2.58
CA ASP A 86 0.44 9.57 -2.30
C ASP A 86 1.87 9.12 -1.96
N VAL A 87 2.09 7.80 -1.80
CA VAL A 87 3.40 7.25 -1.42
C VAL A 87 4.49 7.61 -2.45
N GLU A 88 4.21 7.44 -3.75
CA GLU A 88 5.14 7.81 -4.82
C GLU A 88 5.28 9.34 -4.95
N ARG A 89 4.18 10.10 -4.78
CA ARG A 89 4.21 11.58 -4.79
C ARG A 89 5.11 12.13 -3.70
N ALA A 90 4.97 11.62 -2.48
CA ALA A 90 5.82 12.00 -1.36
C ALA A 90 7.30 11.61 -1.58
N ALA A 91 7.56 10.48 -2.19
CA ALA A 91 8.92 10.04 -2.52
C ALA A 91 9.58 10.97 -3.54
N SER A 92 8.90 11.28 -4.65
CA SER A 92 9.40 12.22 -5.66
C SER A 92 9.68 13.60 -5.08
N LEU A 93 8.81 14.12 -4.21
CA LEU A 93 9.04 15.40 -3.54
C LEU A 93 10.24 15.33 -2.59
N ARG A 94 10.40 14.24 -1.82
CA ARG A 94 11.57 14.08 -0.94
C ARG A 94 12.87 14.06 -1.74
N GLU A 95 12.90 13.34 -2.86
CA GLU A 95 14.09 13.34 -3.73
C GLU A 95 14.34 14.70 -4.36
N HIS A 96 13.30 15.39 -4.85
CA HIS A 96 13.43 16.73 -5.44
C HIS A 96 13.97 17.75 -4.44
N LEU A 97 13.43 17.78 -3.22
CA LEU A 97 13.81 18.71 -2.15
C LEU A 97 15.03 18.25 -1.32
N ARG A 98 15.59 17.06 -1.61
CA ARG A 98 16.70 16.46 -0.86
C ARG A 98 16.40 16.22 0.61
N LEU A 99 15.15 15.83 0.91
CA LEU A 99 14.71 15.52 2.25
C LEU A 99 14.91 14.03 2.57
N ALA A 100 15.15 13.73 3.84
CA ALA A 100 15.31 12.35 4.30
C ALA A 100 14.00 11.55 4.18
N GLY A 101 14.11 10.28 3.81
CA GLY A 101 12.99 9.34 3.74
C GLY A 101 13.07 8.43 2.53
N MET A 102 12.00 7.69 2.29
CA MET A 102 11.89 6.75 1.19
C MET A 102 11.85 7.49 -0.15
N GLY A 103 12.78 7.18 -1.05
CA GLY A 103 12.84 7.71 -2.41
C GLY A 103 12.02 6.90 -3.42
N ASP A 104 11.99 7.34 -4.69
CA ASP A 104 11.11 6.81 -5.74
C ASP A 104 11.25 5.31 -5.95
N THR A 105 12.46 4.78 -6.04
CA THR A 105 12.68 3.34 -6.26
C THR A 105 12.10 2.50 -5.13
N THR A 106 12.35 2.90 -3.88
CA THR A 106 11.82 2.18 -2.72
C THR A 106 10.31 2.34 -2.59
N ALA A 107 9.76 3.52 -2.89
CA ALA A 107 8.32 3.77 -2.87
C ALA A 107 7.55 2.82 -3.81
N ARG A 108 8.11 2.53 -4.99
CA ARG A 108 7.52 1.57 -5.94
C ARG A 108 7.43 0.16 -5.39
N HIS A 109 8.32 -0.24 -4.49
CA HIS A 109 8.23 -1.54 -3.80
C HIS A 109 6.99 -1.64 -2.88
N PHE A 110 6.35 -0.52 -2.55
CA PHE A 110 5.13 -0.45 -1.73
C PHE A 110 3.89 -0.05 -2.54
N ARG A 111 4.02 0.06 -3.87
CA ARG A 111 2.93 0.45 -4.77
C ARG A 111 2.75 -0.52 -5.93
N ASP A 112 3.85 -0.93 -6.57
CA ASP A 112 3.85 -1.74 -7.78
C ASP A 112 3.93 -3.23 -7.43
N LYS A 113 2.82 -3.95 -7.63
CA LYS A 113 2.74 -5.38 -7.35
C LYS A 113 3.78 -6.21 -8.10
N LEU A 114 4.16 -5.81 -9.33
CA LEU A 114 5.22 -6.49 -10.07
C LEU A 114 6.58 -6.28 -9.40
N ALA A 115 6.90 -5.05 -8.99
CA ALA A 115 8.12 -4.76 -8.25
C ALA A 115 8.17 -5.52 -6.91
N MET A 116 7.06 -5.56 -6.17
CA MET A 116 6.92 -6.37 -4.94
C MET A 116 7.25 -7.84 -5.19
N ARG A 117 6.68 -8.43 -6.27
CA ARG A 117 6.92 -9.83 -6.63
C ARG A 117 8.38 -10.11 -6.97
N MET A 118 9.00 -9.22 -7.75
CA MET A 118 10.40 -9.37 -8.16
C MET A 118 11.33 -9.32 -6.95
N VAL A 119 11.23 -8.27 -6.13
CA VAL A 119 12.07 -8.12 -4.94
C VAL A 119 11.85 -9.25 -3.94
N ALA A 120 10.60 -9.65 -3.69
CA ALA A 120 10.30 -10.76 -2.78
C ALA A 120 10.94 -12.07 -3.28
N LYS A 121 10.79 -12.41 -4.57
CA LYS A 121 11.37 -13.60 -5.18
C LYS A 121 12.88 -13.60 -5.11
N GLU A 122 13.54 -12.49 -5.41
CA GLU A 122 15.00 -12.32 -5.33
C GLU A 122 15.55 -12.52 -3.92
N ASN A 123 14.72 -12.23 -2.90
CA ASN A 123 15.06 -12.42 -1.49
C ASN A 123 14.55 -13.76 -0.89
N GLY A 124 14.12 -14.71 -1.74
CA GLY A 124 13.66 -16.03 -1.30
C GLY A 124 12.33 -16.02 -0.54
N ILE A 125 11.56 -14.93 -0.62
CA ILE A 125 10.23 -14.83 -0.01
C ILE A 125 9.22 -15.51 -0.93
N PRO A 126 8.39 -16.44 -0.42
CA PRO A 126 7.38 -17.10 -1.23
C PRO A 126 6.36 -16.11 -1.80
N VAL A 127 6.19 -16.13 -3.12
CA VAL A 127 5.14 -15.43 -3.85
C VAL A 127 4.48 -16.40 -4.84
N PRO A 128 3.21 -16.21 -5.23
CA PRO A 128 2.64 -16.96 -6.34
C PRO A 128 3.52 -16.83 -7.58
N GLU A 129 3.59 -17.86 -8.42
CA GLU A 129 4.26 -17.76 -9.73
C GLU A 129 3.61 -16.63 -10.52
N PHE A 130 4.42 -15.76 -11.14
CA PHE A 130 3.92 -14.57 -11.80
C PHE A 130 4.64 -14.28 -13.12
N CYS A 131 3.94 -13.54 -13.98
CA CYS A 131 4.44 -13.05 -15.26
C CYS A 131 3.98 -11.60 -15.49
N HIS A 132 4.90 -10.76 -15.97
CA HIS A 132 4.53 -9.42 -16.48
C HIS A 132 3.77 -9.56 -17.80
N ILE A 133 2.63 -8.92 -17.95
CA ILE A 133 1.85 -8.94 -19.20
C ILE A 133 2.45 -7.94 -20.19
N LEU A 134 3.55 -8.35 -20.83
CA LEU A 134 4.28 -7.53 -21.79
C LEU A 134 4.78 -8.37 -22.98
N ASN A 135 5.61 -9.36 -22.73
CA ASN A 135 6.20 -10.17 -23.76
C ASN A 135 5.37 -11.43 -24.01
N HIS A 136 4.72 -11.52 -25.17
CA HIS A 136 3.80 -12.61 -25.50
C HIS A 136 4.48 -14.00 -25.50
N LYS A 137 5.78 -14.09 -25.82
CA LYS A 137 6.52 -15.35 -25.73
C LYS A 137 6.62 -15.79 -24.27
N LYS A 138 7.01 -14.89 -23.36
CA LYS A 138 7.08 -15.18 -21.91
C LYS A 138 5.73 -15.51 -21.31
N ILE A 139 4.66 -14.86 -21.79
CA ILE A 139 3.28 -15.18 -21.37
C ILE A 139 2.91 -16.61 -21.77
N ASN A 140 3.25 -17.04 -23.00
CA ASN A 140 3.01 -18.43 -23.43
C ASN A 140 3.86 -19.43 -22.63
N GLU A 141 5.15 -19.16 -22.42
CA GLU A 141 6.04 -20.00 -21.60
C GLU A 141 5.48 -20.15 -20.16
N PHE A 142 4.96 -19.10 -19.58
CA PHE A 142 4.29 -19.13 -18.28
C PHE A 142 3.04 -20.03 -18.33
N ALA A 143 2.20 -19.86 -19.36
CA ALA A 143 0.96 -20.63 -19.52
C ALA A 143 1.21 -22.13 -19.83
N ASP A 144 2.36 -22.47 -20.36
CA ASP A 144 2.75 -23.84 -20.65
C ASP A 144 3.37 -24.55 -19.42
N THR A 145 3.84 -23.79 -18.42
CA THR A 145 4.56 -24.32 -17.25
C THR A 145 3.80 -24.19 -15.93
N VAL A 146 2.91 -23.21 -15.80
CA VAL A 146 2.16 -22.94 -14.57
C VAL A 146 0.70 -23.36 -14.79
N PRO A 147 0.08 -24.14 -13.87
CA PRO A 147 -1.31 -24.59 -14.02
C PRO A 147 -2.30 -23.44 -13.79
N TYR A 148 -3.41 -23.44 -14.53
CA TYR A 148 -4.57 -22.57 -14.29
C TYR A 148 -5.26 -22.91 -12.96
N PRO A 149 -6.06 -21.97 -12.39
CA PRO A 149 -6.43 -20.65 -12.90
C PRO A 149 -5.38 -19.56 -12.58
N TYR A 150 -5.45 -18.43 -13.32
CA TYR A 150 -4.63 -17.26 -13.03
C TYR A 150 -5.46 -16.08 -12.57
N MET A 151 -4.80 -15.16 -11.85
CA MET A 151 -5.31 -13.84 -11.52
C MET A 151 -4.57 -12.79 -12.34
N ILE A 152 -5.27 -12.09 -13.21
CA ILE A 152 -4.76 -10.90 -13.92
C ILE A 152 -5.15 -9.68 -13.10
N LYS A 153 -4.16 -8.86 -12.75
CA LYS A 153 -4.36 -7.70 -11.88
C LYS A 153 -3.55 -6.48 -12.30
N PRO A 154 -4.10 -5.27 -12.13
CA PRO A 154 -3.33 -4.05 -12.33
C PRO A 154 -2.22 -3.94 -11.30
N ARG A 155 -1.08 -3.39 -11.72
CA ARG A 155 0.12 -3.27 -10.88
C ARG A 155 -0.06 -2.25 -9.74
N LEU A 156 -0.74 -1.13 -9.99
CA LEU A 156 -0.78 0.05 -9.11
C LEU A 156 -2.13 0.29 -8.41
N LEU A 157 -3.20 -0.46 -8.74
CA LEU A 157 -4.50 -0.28 -8.11
C LEU A 157 -4.61 -1.05 -6.79
N ALA A 158 -5.48 -0.56 -5.90
CA ALA A 158 -5.79 -1.14 -4.60
C ALA A 158 -7.27 -1.58 -4.53
N GLY A 159 -7.67 -2.28 -3.45
CA GLY A 159 -9.08 -2.61 -3.17
C GLY A 159 -9.70 -3.64 -4.12
N SER A 160 -8.94 -4.55 -4.66
CA SER A 160 -9.40 -5.60 -5.58
C SER A 160 -10.01 -5.09 -6.91
N TYR A 161 -9.81 -3.82 -7.25
CA TYR A 161 -10.27 -3.24 -8.52
C TYR A 161 -9.47 -3.79 -9.70
N GLY A 162 -10.20 -4.12 -10.78
CA GLY A 162 -9.60 -4.57 -12.05
C GLY A 162 -9.04 -6.00 -12.02
N LEU A 163 -9.20 -6.74 -10.93
CA LEU A 163 -8.82 -8.13 -10.83
C LEU A 163 -9.73 -9.01 -11.69
N LYS A 164 -9.11 -9.92 -12.45
CA LYS A 164 -9.85 -10.91 -13.26
C LYS A 164 -9.22 -12.28 -13.11
N LYS A 165 -10.03 -13.25 -12.64
CA LYS A 165 -9.67 -14.67 -12.66
C LYS A 165 -9.92 -15.23 -14.05
N VAL A 166 -8.96 -15.99 -14.60
CA VAL A 166 -9.03 -16.68 -15.89
C VAL A 166 -8.71 -18.16 -15.70
N ASN A 167 -9.49 -19.04 -16.32
CA ASN A 167 -9.47 -20.47 -16.03
C ASN A 167 -8.80 -21.31 -17.12
N ASN A 168 -8.50 -20.71 -18.27
CA ASN A 168 -7.89 -21.38 -19.41
C ASN A 168 -7.18 -20.40 -20.34
N LYS A 169 -6.47 -20.92 -21.32
CA LYS A 169 -5.65 -20.14 -22.27
C LYS A 169 -6.48 -19.18 -23.13
N GLN A 170 -7.70 -19.55 -23.48
CA GLN A 170 -8.58 -18.68 -24.27
C GLN A 170 -9.02 -17.46 -23.45
N GLU A 171 -9.56 -17.68 -22.23
CA GLU A 171 -9.95 -16.58 -21.32
C GLU A 171 -8.76 -15.66 -21.00
N MET A 172 -7.57 -16.22 -20.83
CA MET A 172 -6.34 -15.46 -20.60
C MET A 172 -6.06 -14.50 -21.75
N TRP A 173 -6.01 -15.02 -23.00
CA TRP A 173 -5.72 -14.19 -24.17
C TRP A 173 -6.84 -13.19 -24.48
N ASP A 174 -8.11 -13.58 -24.31
CA ASP A 174 -9.25 -12.67 -24.47
C ASP A 174 -9.12 -11.48 -23.51
N ARG A 175 -8.75 -11.75 -22.24
CA ARG A 175 -8.50 -10.67 -21.25
C ARG A 175 -7.29 -9.82 -21.61
N ILE A 176 -6.18 -10.43 -22.01
CA ILE A 176 -4.94 -9.70 -22.37
C ILE A 176 -5.22 -8.80 -23.60
N ASN A 177 -5.87 -9.32 -24.64
CA ASN A 177 -6.21 -8.56 -25.83
C ASN A 177 -7.15 -7.39 -25.53
N HIS A 178 -8.10 -7.58 -24.59
CA HIS A 178 -8.99 -6.51 -24.15
C HIS A 178 -8.25 -5.36 -23.44
N LEU A 179 -7.07 -5.61 -22.85
CA LEU A 179 -6.25 -4.56 -22.23
C LEU A 179 -5.54 -3.67 -23.27
N ALA A 180 -5.44 -4.09 -24.53
CA ALA A 180 -4.79 -3.34 -25.61
C ALA A 180 -3.43 -2.74 -25.18
N ASP A 181 -3.24 -1.43 -25.25
CA ASP A 181 -2.00 -0.73 -24.87
C ASP A 181 -1.75 -0.71 -23.35
N GLU A 182 -2.77 -1.02 -22.54
CA GLU A 182 -2.66 -1.07 -21.08
C GLU A 182 -1.97 -2.35 -20.56
N GLN A 183 -1.65 -3.32 -21.41
CA GLN A 183 -1.08 -4.63 -21.02
C GLN A 183 0.11 -4.50 -20.06
N SER A 184 1.03 -3.58 -20.33
CA SER A 184 2.23 -3.37 -19.53
C SER A 184 1.96 -2.89 -18.09
N PHE A 185 0.76 -2.39 -17.81
CA PHE A 185 0.33 -1.99 -16.46
C PHE A 185 -0.30 -3.12 -15.66
N PHE A 186 -0.25 -4.36 -16.18
CA PHE A 186 -0.81 -5.53 -15.54
C PHE A 186 0.25 -6.62 -15.31
N LEU A 187 0.00 -7.45 -14.30
CA LEU A 187 0.68 -8.72 -14.11
C LEU A 187 -0.35 -9.86 -14.05
N MET A 188 0.13 -11.04 -14.34
CA MET A 188 -0.60 -12.29 -14.19
C MET A 188 0.12 -13.15 -13.17
N GLU A 189 -0.62 -13.79 -12.28
CA GLU A 189 -0.05 -14.73 -11.30
C GLU A 189 -0.95 -15.96 -11.14
N ARG A 190 -0.37 -17.06 -10.67
CA ARG A 190 -1.14 -18.25 -10.32
C ARG A 190 -2.13 -17.90 -9.22
N PHE A 191 -3.39 -18.27 -9.41
CA PHE A 191 -4.39 -18.16 -8.35
C PHE A 191 -4.11 -19.21 -7.28
N VAL A 192 -3.91 -18.76 -6.06
CA VAL A 192 -3.68 -19.61 -4.89
C VAL A 192 -4.97 -19.60 -4.06
N PRO A 193 -5.69 -20.73 -3.92
CA PRO A 193 -6.79 -20.81 -3.00
C PRO A 193 -6.27 -20.86 -1.56
N GLY A 194 -6.99 -20.24 -0.62
CA GLY A 194 -6.60 -20.23 0.78
C GLY A 194 -7.19 -19.09 1.59
N TYR A 195 -6.70 -18.95 2.80
CA TYR A 195 -7.12 -17.90 3.72
C TYR A 195 -6.20 -16.68 3.59
N ILE A 196 -6.81 -15.50 3.53
CA ILE A 196 -6.07 -14.24 3.45
C ILE A 196 -5.85 -13.67 4.85
N TYR A 197 -4.62 -13.28 5.13
CA TYR A 197 -4.18 -12.64 6.36
C TYR A 197 -3.64 -11.26 6.04
N HIS A 198 -3.70 -10.38 7.04
CA HIS A 198 -3.00 -9.10 6.95
C HIS A 198 -2.19 -8.84 8.21
N VAL A 199 -1.15 -8.03 8.05
CA VAL A 199 -0.32 -7.55 9.15
C VAL A 199 -0.25 -6.05 9.08
N ASP A 200 -0.62 -5.41 10.18
CA ASP A 200 -0.47 -3.98 10.38
C ASP A 200 0.76 -3.75 11.28
N THR A 201 1.70 -2.90 10.82
CA THR A 201 3.02 -2.80 11.42
C THR A 201 3.44 -1.34 11.60
N ILE A 202 4.16 -1.06 12.70
CA ILE A 202 4.91 0.17 12.89
C ILE A 202 6.40 -0.16 12.87
N ILE A 203 7.16 0.59 12.07
CA ILE A 203 8.61 0.42 11.92
C ILE A 203 9.33 1.71 12.27
N SER A 204 10.39 1.58 13.05
CA SER A 204 11.35 2.64 13.34
C SER A 204 12.77 2.10 13.18
N GLU A 205 13.62 2.80 12.41
CA GLU A 205 15.02 2.43 12.15
C GLU A 205 15.20 0.98 11.66
N ARG A 206 14.32 0.52 10.77
CA ARG A 206 14.25 -0.86 10.23
C ARG A 206 13.83 -1.94 11.24
N GLU A 207 13.54 -1.56 12.47
CA GLU A 207 13.04 -2.50 13.47
C GLU A 207 11.52 -2.38 13.60
N ILE A 208 10.86 -3.52 13.67
CA ILE A 208 9.43 -3.58 13.94
C ILE A 208 9.23 -3.29 15.43
N VAL A 209 8.60 -2.16 15.72
CA VAL A 209 8.25 -1.76 17.10
C VAL A 209 6.86 -2.23 17.51
N PHE A 210 5.98 -2.45 16.51
CA PHE A 210 4.67 -3.05 16.71
C PHE A 210 4.27 -3.86 15.47
N GLY A 211 3.61 -4.99 15.67
CA GLY A 211 3.04 -5.79 14.60
C GLY A 211 1.85 -6.62 15.09
N LEU A 212 0.74 -6.57 14.36
CA LEU A 212 -0.46 -7.35 14.65
C LEU A 212 -0.91 -8.10 13.40
N ALA A 213 -0.99 -9.43 13.52
CA ALA A 213 -1.53 -10.28 12.46
C ALA A 213 -3.04 -10.47 12.65
N SER A 214 -3.76 -10.42 11.55
CA SER A 214 -5.21 -10.60 11.49
C SER A 214 -5.59 -11.47 10.28
N LYS A 215 -6.80 -12.02 10.30
CA LYS A 215 -7.35 -12.87 9.24
C LYS A 215 -8.64 -12.26 8.72
N TYR A 216 -8.80 -12.17 7.40
CA TYR A 216 -10.08 -11.82 6.79
C TYR A 216 -11.06 -12.99 6.91
N GLY A 217 -12.32 -12.70 7.23
CA GLY A 217 -13.37 -13.72 7.25
C GLY A 217 -13.78 -14.15 5.85
N THR A 218 -13.93 -13.18 4.95
CA THR A 218 -14.15 -13.42 3.51
C THR A 218 -13.02 -12.78 2.73
N PRO A 219 -12.42 -13.46 1.73
CA PRO A 219 -11.38 -12.86 0.90
C PRO A 219 -11.83 -11.53 0.27
N PRO A 220 -10.99 -10.48 0.28
CA PRO A 220 -11.35 -9.17 -0.28
C PRO A 220 -11.84 -9.23 -1.73
N PHE A 221 -11.31 -10.15 -2.53
CA PHE A 221 -11.77 -10.39 -3.90
C PHE A 221 -13.24 -10.82 -3.96
N GLU A 222 -13.68 -11.72 -3.07
CA GLU A 222 -15.08 -12.17 -3.01
C GLU A 222 -16.00 -11.07 -2.47
N VAL A 223 -15.53 -10.31 -1.47
CA VAL A 223 -16.26 -9.14 -0.96
C VAL A 223 -16.55 -8.16 -2.09
N ALA A 224 -15.53 -7.79 -2.87
CA ALA A 224 -15.65 -6.80 -3.94
C ALA A 224 -16.53 -7.28 -5.11
N HIS A 225 -16.47 -8.57 -5.48
CA HIS A 225 -17.14 -9.10 -6.67
C HIS A 225 -18.47 -9.79 -6.41
N GLN A 226 -18.73 -10.21 -5.17
CA GLN A 226 -19.95 -10.95 -4.80
C GLN A 226 -20.82 -10.19 -3.79
N GLY A 227 -20.41 -8.96 -3.38
CA GLY A 227 -21.16 -8.15 -2.41
C GLY A 227 -21.22 -8.77 -1.02
N ARG A 228 -20.20 -9.55 -0.62
CA ARG A 228 -20.13 -10.15 0.70
C ARG A 228 -19.71 -9.13 1.76
N VAL A 229 -19.99 -9.46 3.02
CA VAL A 229 -19.61 -8.61 4.15
C VAL A 229 -18.10 -8.70 4.38
N PHE A 230 -17.46 -7.54 4.46
CA PHE A 230 -16.06 -7.44 4.84
C PHE A 230 -15.92 -7.62 6.35
N THR A 231 -15.14 -8.61 6.76
CA THR A 231 -14.83 -8.85 8.18
C THR A 231 -13.37 -9.19 8.35
N SER A 232 -12.80 -8.78 9.49
CA SER A 232 -11.45 -9.14 9.90
C SER A 232 -11.44 -9.47 11.40
N GLN A 233 -10.57 -10.39 11.79
CA GLN A 233 -10.35 -10.80 13.17
C GLN A 233 -8.86 -10.85 13.46
N THR A 234 -8.45 -10.29 14.60
CA THR A 234 -7.08 -10.37 15.08
C THR A 234 -6.73 -11.79 15.51
N LEU A 235 -5.50 -12.21 15.24
CA LEU A 235 -4.98 -13.49 15.75
C LEU A 235 -4.47 -13.33 17.19
N ASP A 236 -4.49 -14.43 17.94
CA ASP A 236 -3.76 -14.49 19.20
C ASP A 236 -2.25 -14.35 18.90
N SER A 237 -1.64 -13.30 19.44
CA SER A 237 -0.22 -12.97 19.21
C SER A 237 0.74 -14.07 19.67
N LYS A 238 0.29 -14.97 20.57
CA LYS A 238 1.06 -16.12 21.06
C LYS A 238 0.94 -17.35 20.17
N SER A 239 -0.03 -17.38 19.24
CA SER A 239 -0.22 -18.51 18.34
C SER A 239 0.96 -18.67 17.38
N ASP A 240 1.24 -19.91 16.99
CA ASP A 240 2.29 -20.21 16.02
C ASP A 240 1.94 -19.64 14.64
N GLU A 241 0.65 -19.60 14.31
CA GLU A 241 0.14 -18.99 13.09
C GLU A 241 0.47 -17.49 13.01
N ALA A 242 0.23 -16.74 14.10
CA ALA A 242 0.56 -15.31 14.14
C ALA A 242 2.07 -15.08 14.04
N LYS A 243 2.88 -15.86 14.76
CA LYS A 243 4.36 -15.76 14.73
C LYS A 243 4.91 -16.00 13.33
N GLU A 244 4.45 -17.06 12.65
CA GLU A 244 4.91 -17.39 11.30
C GLU A 244 4.63 -16.26 10.30
N ILE A 245 3.44 -15.67 10.36
CA ILE A 245 3.04 -14.56 9.49
C ILE A 245 3.83 -13.29 9.81
N LEU A 246 4.02 -12.97 11.10
CA LEU A 246 4.82 -11.83 11.55
C LEU A 246 6.29 -11.96 11.14
N ASP A 247 6.87 -13.15 11.23
CA ASP A 247 8.24 -13.41 10.81
C ASP A 247 8.42 -13.25 9.29
N LEU A 248 7.42 -13.71 8.51
CA LEU A 248 7.42 -13.50 7.07
C LEU A 248 7.27 -12.02 6.73
N ASN A 249 6.38 -11.29 7.43
CA ASN A 249 6.21 -9.86 7.25
C ASN A 249 7.51 -9.08 7.53
N LYS A 250 8.23 -9.44 8.58
CA LYS A 250 9.54 -8.84 8.90
C LYS A 250 10.53 -9.02 7.74
N LYS A 251 10.58 -10.20 7.13
CA LYS A 251 11.43 -10.48 5.97
C LYS A 251 11.01 -9.65 4.75
N VAL A 252 9.70 -9.53 4.50
CA VAL A 252 9.14 -8.72 3.41
C VAL A 252 9.53 -7.26 3.57
N LEU A 253 9.23 -6.64 4.70
CA LEU A 253 9.48 -5.22 4.92
C LEU A 253 10.97 -4.88 4.88
N LYS A 254 11.82 -5.78 5.37
CA LYS A 254 13.29 -5.65 5.25
C LYS A 254 13.74 -5.70 3.79
N ALA A 255 13.26 -6.67 3.01
CA ALA A 255 13.61 -6.83 1.60
C ALA A 255 13.16 -5.64 0.74
N LEU A 256 11.94 -5.14 0.98
CA LEU A 256 11.37 -4.00 0.27
C LEU A 256 11.96 -2.65 0.72
N GLY A 257 12.62 -2.59 1.88
CA GLY A 257 13.39 -1.43 2.31
C GLY A 257 12.63 -0.39 3.13
N LEU A 258 11.59 -0.77 3.88
CA LEU A 258 10.92 0.17 4.78
C LEU A 258 11.80 0.48 5.99
N LEU A 259 12.16 1.75 6.17
CA LEU A 259 13.03 2.22 7.25
C LEU A 259 12.24 2.71 8.46
N ARG A 260 11.21 3.51 8.20
CA ARG A 260 10.35 4.17 9.20
C ARG A 260 8.94 4.31 8.64
N GLY A 261 7.95 4.26 9.51
CA GLY A 261 6.56 4.48 9.19
C GLY A 261 5.68 3.30 9.55
N VAL A 262 4.57 3.19 8.85
CA VAL A 262 3.59 2.11 9.03
C VAL A 262 3.46 1.31 7.76
N SER A 263 3.01 0.07 7.88
CA SER A 263 2.68 -0.75 6.72
C SER A 263 1.44 -1.60 6.97
N HIS A 264 0.74 -1.90 5.88
CA HIS A 264 -0.31 -2.90 5.81
C HIS A 264 0.09 -3.92 4.76
N SER A 265 0.31 -5.17 5.17
CA SER A 265 0.80 -6.26 4.31
C SER A 265 -0.21 -7.39 4.24
N GLU A 266 -0.40 -8.00 3.07
CA GLU A 266 -1.31 -9.13 2.86
C GLU A 266 -0.57 -10.41 2.48
N PHE A 267 -1.05 -11.51 3.04
CA PHE A 267 -0.52 -12.86 2.86
C PHE A 267 -1.64 -13.84 2.57
N ILE A 268 -1.36 -14.92 1.86
CA ILE A 268 -2.27 -16.03 1.72
C ILE A 268 -1.63 -17.31 2.25
N ARG A 269 -2.31 -18.00 3.16
CA ARG A 269 -1.99 -19.37 3.53
C ARG A 269 -2.77 -20.29 2.62
N ALA A 270 -2.06 -20.97 1.75
CA ALA A 270 -2.61 -21.97 0.84
C ALA A 270 -3.10 -23.23 1.58
N GLU A 271 -3.87 -24.06 0.92
CA GLU A 271 -4.41 -25.31 1.49
C GLU A 271 -3.30 -26.30 1.89
N ASP A 272 -2.14 -26.25 1.25
CA ASP A 272 -0.94 -27.02 1.63
C ASP A 272 -0.17 -26.46 2.85
N GLY A 273 -0.69 -25.39 3.46
CA GLY A 273 -0.11 -24.70 4.61
C GLY A 273 0.95 -23.67 4.29
N LYS A 274 1.43 -23.59 3.04
CA LYS A 274 2.47 -22.62 2.63
C LYS A 274 1.91 -21.20 2.61
N ILE A 275 2.68 -20.26 3.15
CA ILE A 275 2.30 -18.85 3.15
C ILE A 275 3.01 -18.13 2.01
N TYR A 276 2.24 -17.37 1.23
CA TYR A 276 2.72 -16.52 0.15
C TYR A 276 2.47 -15.06 0.47
N PHE A 277 3.44 -14.20 0.20
CA PHE A 277 3.27 -12.76 0.22
C PHE A 277 2.45 -12.29 -0.98
N LEU A 278 1.44 -11.46 -0.74
CA LEU A 278 0.56 -10.92 -1.78
C LEU A 278 0.88 -9.45 -2.09
N GLU A 279 0.78 -8.56 -1.13
CA GLU A 279 1.07 -7.13 -1.32
C GLU A 279 1.34 -6.42 0.00
N THR A 280 1.91 -5.24 -0.09
CA THR A 280 2.09 -4.35 1.06
C THR A 280 2.00 -2.89 0.62
N SER A 281 1.60 -2.04 1.55
CA SER A 281 1.53 -0.59 1.39
C SER A 281 2.24 0.09 2.55
N ALA A 282 2.96 1.19 2.27
CA ALA A 282 3.61 2.01 3.29
C ALA A 282 2.66 3.07 3.86
N ARG A 283 1.52 2.61 4.36
CA ARG A 283 0.46 3.45 4.97
C ARG A 283 -0.39 2.61 5.94
N VAL A 284 -1.20 3.26 6.74
CA VAL A 284 -2.18 2.61 7.61
C VAL A 284 -3.25 1.88 6.79
N GLY A 285 -3.64 0.68 7.21
CA GLY A 285 -4.68 -0.13 6.57
C GLY A 285 -6.01 0.62 6.42
N GLY A 286 -6.69 0.42 5.27
CA GLY A 286 -8.02 0.98 5.00
C GLY A 286 -9.15 0.22 5.68
N ALA A 287 -10.40 0.52 5.28
CA ALA A 287 -11.60 -0.21 5.73
C ALA A 287 -11.73 -0.35 7.27
N ASN A 288 -11.34 0.70 8.00
CA ASN A 288 -11.36 0.76 9.48
C ASN A 288 -10.48 -0.30 10.18
N LEU A 289 -9.48 -0.86 9.49
CA LEU A 289 -8.56 -1.81 10.11
C LEU A 289 -7.73 -1.18 11.24
N SER A 290 -7.41 0.12 11.14
CA SER A 290 -6.77 0.83 12.25
C SER A 290 -7.62 0.84 13.53
N SER A 291 -8.94 0.97 13.39
CA SER A 291 -9.86 0.88 14.55
C SER A 291 -9.92 -0.53 15.13
N LEU A 292 -9.81 -1.57 14.29
CA LEU A 292 -9.68 -2.96 14.76
C LEU A 292 -8.41 -3.14 15.59
N VAL A 293 -7.27 -2.62 15.09
CA VAL A 293 -5.98 -2.67 15.81
C VAL A 293 -6.08 -1.95 17.16
N GLU A 294 -6.63 -0.74 17.17
CA GLU A 294 -6.80 0.07 18.39
C GLU A 294 -7.73 -0.61 19.40
N ALA A 295 -8.85 -1.15 18.95
CA ALA A 295 -9.79 -1.87 19.81
C ALA A 295 -9.18 -3.15 20.43
N ALA A 296 -8.32 -3.85 19.70
CA ALA A 296 -7.69 -5.08 20.16
C ALA A 296 -6.46 -4.87 21.05
N THR A 297 -5.75 -3.75 20.89
CA THR A 297 -4.42 -3.55 21.50
C THR A 297 -4.26 -2.25 22.28
N GLY A 298 -5.15 -1.29 22.10
CA GLY A 298 -5.00 0.09 22.59
C GLY A 298 -4.06 0.95 21.75
N ILE A 299 -3.44 0.41 20.68
CA ILE A 299 -2.46 1.10 19.83
C ILE A 299 -3.19 1.77 18.65
N ASN A 300 -3.17 3.09 18.59
CA ASN A 300 -3.65 3.83 17.43
C ASN A 300 -2.51 4.03 16.44
N LEU A 301 -2.55 3.33 15.30
CA LEU A 301 -1.48 3.33 14.30
C LEU A 301 -1.15 4.72 13.75
N TRP A 302 -2.14 5.61 13.65
CA TRP A 302 -1.94 6.96 13.16
C TRP A 302 -1.18 7.83 14.14
N ARG A 303 -1.54 7.73 15.44
CA ARG A 303 -0.89 8.49 16.52
C ARG A 303 0.54 7.99 16.76
N GLU A 304 0.72 6.69 16.84
CA GLU A 304 2.05 6.11 17.04
C GLU A 304 3.00 6.35 15.85
N TRP A 305 2.45 6.61 14.67
CA TRP A 305 3.25 6.96 13.50
C TRP A 305 3.70 8.43 13.52
N ALA A 306 2.93 9.33 14.10
CA ALA A 306 3.24 10.75 14.17
C ALA A 306 4.41 11.04 15.12
#